data_8263823ac135bd2ac21ce38cf6b647aa
#
_entry.id   8263823ac135bd2ac21ce38cf6b647aa
#
_cell.length_a   1.000
_cell.length_b   1.000
_cell.length_c   1.000
_cell.angle_alpha   90.00
_cell.angle_beta   90.00
_cell.angle_gamma   90.00
#
_symmetry.space_group_name_H-M   'P 1'
#
loop_
_entity.id
_entity.type
_entity.pdbx_description
1 polymer ?
#
loop_
_entity_poly.entity_id
_entity_poly.type
_entity_poly.pdbx_seq_one_letter_code
_entity_poly.pdbx_strand_id
1 'polypeptide(L)'
;MELRLYHEPDENGHISLALHFEEDSLSYFDRDGSLVFKADYSSINKIRLERYDFNLRIDIYAFEANIELIDLEFVDDMFDRIASFLEAYALDKCQFDDCY
;
A
#
# COMPACT_ATOMS: atom_id res chain seq x y z
N MET A 1 4.08 7.58 -13.82
CA MET A 1 3.98 8.00 -12.40
C MET A 1 4.06 6.78 -11.50
N GLU A 2 4.68 6.89 -10.36
CA GLU A 2 4.79 5.80 -9.41
C GLU A 2 4.67 6.33 -7.98
N LEU A 3 4.31 5.45 -7.05
CA LEU A 3 4.15 5.78 -5.65
C LEU A 3 4.88 4.77 -4.79
N ARG A 4 5.67 5.23 -3.84
CA ARG A 4 6.43 4.38 -2.92
C ARG A 4 6.00 4.61 -1.49
N LEU A 5 5.79 3.50 -0.77
CA LEU A 5 5.48 3.50 0.66
C LEU A 5 6.56 2.70 1.39
N TYR A 6 6.87 3.11 2.61
CA TYR A 6 7.99 2.56 3.36
C TYR A 6 7.52 1.92 4.65
N HIS A 7 8.24 0.87 5.08
CA HIS A 7 8.08 0.32 6.42
C HIS A 7 8.47 1.36 7.47
N GLU A 8 7.99 1.17 8.70
CA GLU A 8 8.46 1.97 9.82
C GLU A 8 9.97 1.81 9.97
N PRO A 9 10.69 2.88 10.39
CA PRO A 9 12.12 2.78 10.67
C PRO A 9 12.41 1.69 11.71
N ASP A 10 13.50 0.95 11.52
CA ASP A 10 13.93 -0.03 12.49
C ASP A 10 14.59 0.64 13.71
N GLU A 11 15.14 -0.16 14.64
CA GLU A 11 15.80 0.32 15.85
C GLU A 11 16.96 1.28 15.56
N ASN A 12 17.58 1.13 14.41
CA ASN A 12 18.73 1.95 13.99
C ASN A 12 18.31 3.12 13.09
N GLY A 13 17.00 3.31 12.86
CA GLY A 13 16.48 4.37 12.01
C GLY A 13 16.56 4.06 10.51
N HIS A 14 16.83 2.82 10.14
CA HIS A 14 16.87 2.43 8.72
C HIS A 14 15.45 2.29 8.16
N ILE A 15 15.24 2.88 6.99
CA ILE A 15 13.96 2.88 6.28
C ILE A 15 14.09 1.96 5.07
N SER A 16 13.14 1.04 4.91
CA SER A 16 13.10 0.14 3.76
C SER A 16 11.77 0.27 3.02
N LEU A 17 11.82 0.03 1.71
CA LEU A 17 10.65 0.10 0.85
C LEU A 17 9.68 -1.04 1.21
N ALA A 18 8.39 -0.70 1.36
CA ALA A 18 7.34 -1.67 1.62
C ALA A 18 6.52 -1.96 0.37
N LEU A 19 5.96 -0.92 -0.23
CA LEU A 19 5.10 -1.04 -1.41
C LEU A 19 5.57 -0.10 -2.50
N HIS A 20 5.58 -0.62 -3.72
CA HIS A 20 5.89 0.17 -4.91
C HIS A 20 4.74 0.03 -5.89
N PHE A 21 3.98 1.10 -6.06
CA PHE A 21 2.88 1.19 -7.02
C PHE A 21 3.41 1.78 -8.32
N GLU A 22 3.34 1.02 -9.38
CA GLU A 22 3.62 1.48 -10.74
C GLU A 22 2.31 1.60 -11.51
N GLU A 23 2.36 2.09 -12.74
CA GLU A 23 1.14 2.29 -13.53
C GLU A 23 0.40 1.00 -13.86
N ASP A 24 1.12 -0.12 -13.99
CA ASP A 24 0.57 -1.41 -14.39
C ASP A 24 0.72 -2.51 -13.34
N SER A 25 1.48 -2.26 -12.26
CA SER A 25 1.83 -3.31 -11.32
C SER A 25 2.09 -2.79 -9.92
N LEU A 26 2.08 -3.72 -8.97
CA LEU A 26 2.32 -3.47 -7.55
C LEU A 26 3.34 -4.46 -7.03
N SER A 27 4.33 -3.97 -6.32
CA SER A 27 5.35 -4.80 -5.66
C SER A 27 5.30 -4.62 -4.15
N TYR A 28 5.50 -5.73 -3.43
CA TYR A 28 5.60 -5.72 -1.97
C TYR A 28 6.93 -6.30 -1.53
N PHE A 29 7.60 -5.61 -0.61
CA PHE A 29 8.91 -5.98 -0.09
C PHE A 29 8.85 -6.19 1.43
N ASP A 30 9.59 -7.19 1.90
CA ASP A 30 9.77 -7.43 3.31
C ASP A 30 10.74 -6.40 3.91
N ARG A 31 10.82 -6.36 5.24
CA ARG A 31 11.69 -5.40 5.96
C ARG A 31 13.17 -5.57 5.64
N ASP A 32 13.59 -6.77 5.24
CA ASP A 32 14.99 -7.03 4.83
C ASP A 32 15.30 -6.60 3.41
N GLY A 33 14.32 -6.05 2.68
CA GLY A 33 14.45 -5.63 1.31
C GLY A 33 14.15 -6.70 0.27
N SER A 34 13.77 -7.89 0.70
CA SER A 34 13.43 -8.99 -0.21
C SER A 34 12.08 -8.75 -0.87
N LEU A 35 12.00 -8.97 -2.18
CA LEU A 35 10.73 -8.92 -2.91
C LEU A 35 9.85 -10.09 -2.49
N VAL A 36 8.69 -9.81 -1.92
CA VAL A 36 7.71 -10.83 -1.54
C VAL A 36 6.87 -11.22 -2.75
N PHE A 37 6.31 -10.23 -3.45
CA PHE A 37 5.62 -10.46 -4.71
C PHE A 37 5.62 -9.20 -5.57
N LYS A 38 5.46 -9.42 -6.87
CA LYS A 38 5.14 -8.37 -7.85
C LYS A 38 4.01 -8.91 -8.73
N ALA A 39 2.96 -8.12 -8.90
CA ALA A 39 1.81 -8.53 -9.69
C ALA A 39 1.25 -7.39 -10.51
N ASP A 40 0.83 -7.69 -11.73
CA ASP A 40 0.05 -6.75 -12.52
C ASP A 40 -1.32 -6.55 -11.88
N TYR A 41 -1.90 -5.37 -12.01
CA TYR A 41 -3.23 -5.11 -11.44
C TYR A 41 -4.29 -6.06 -12.02
N SER A 42 -4.12 -6.50 -13.26
CA SER A 42 -5.02 -7.47 -13.88
C SER A 42 -5.03 -8.83 -13.18
N SER A 43 -3.95 -9.17 -12.47
CA SER A 43 -3.82 -10.43 -11.73
C SER A 43 -4.33 -10.32 -10.29
N ILE A 44 -4.66 -9.13 -9.84
CA ILE A 44 -5.15 -8.86 -8.49
C ILE A 44 -6.67 -8.82 -8.53
N ASN A 45 -7.32 -9.55 -7.63
CA ASN A 45 -8.79 -9.58 -7.56
C ASN A 45 -9.34 -8.30 -6.94
N LYS A 46 -8.69 -7.81 -5.89
CA LYS A 46 -9.16 -6.65 -5.15
C LYS A 46 -8.03 -6.04 -4.32
N ILE A 47 -8.03 -4.71 -4.24
CA ILE A 47 -7.19 -3.95 -3.33
C ILE A 47 -8.12 -3.15 -2.43
N ARG A 48 -8.04 -3.38 -1.14
CA ARG A 48 -8.83 -2.62 -0.16
C ARG A 48 -7.92 -1.69 0.61
N LEU A 49 -8.24 -0.40 0.59
CA LEU A 49 -7.54 0.64 1.32
C LEU A 49 -8.45 1.12 2.45
N GLU A 50 -8.00 0.98 3.68
CA GLU A 50 -8.77 1.35 4.86
C GLU A 50 -7.99 2.35 5.70
N ARG A 51 -8.68 3.41 6.14
CA ARG A 51 -8.12 4.38 7.07
C ARG A 51 -8.98 4.41 8.33
N TYR A 52 -8.33 4.30 9.49
CA TYR A 52 -8.98 4.50 10.78
C TYR A 52 -7.99 5.09 11.78
N ASP A 53 -8.38 6.15 12.46
CA ASP A 53 -7.52 6.91 13.37
C ASP A 53 -6.21 7.32 12.70
N PHE A 54 -5.07 6.87 13.17
CA PHE A 54 -3.76 7.14 12.61
C PHE A 54 -3.20 5.96 11.82
N ASN A 55 -4.05 4.99 11.50
CA ASN A 55 -3.64 3.76 10.85
C ASN A 55 -4.12 3.71 9.40
N LEU A 56 -3.29 3.11 8.57
CA LEU A 56 -3.60 2.83 7.18
C LEU A 56 -3.38 1.35 6.95
N ARG A 57 -4.39 0.68 6.40
CA ARG A 57 -4.32 -0.74 6.10
C ARG A 57 -4.58 -0.98 4.61
N ILE A 58 -3.77 -1.82 4.01
CA ILE A 58 -3.90 -2.19 2.60
C ILE A 58 -3.99 -3.71 2.52
N ASP A 59 -5.12 -4.20 2.04
CA ASP A 59 -5.35 -5.63 1.82
C ASP A 59 -5.31 -5.93 0.33
N ILE A 60 -4.50 -6.91 -0.06
CA ILE A 60 -4.34 -7.34 -1.45
C ILE A 60 -4.81 -8.79 -1.55
N TYR A 61 -5.98 -9.00 -2.13
CA TYR A 61 -6.69 -10.27 -2.03
C TYR A 61 -6.15 -11.39 -2.91
N ALA A 62 -5.40 -11.09 -3.96
CA ALA A 62 -4.83 -12.13 -4.80
C ALA A 62 -3.78 -12.98 -4.09
N PHE A 63 -3.10 -12.41 -3.09
CA PHE A 63 -1.96 -13.03 -2.43
C PHE A 63 -2.17 -13.21 -0.92
N GLU A 64 -3.38 -12.97 -0.44
CA GLU A 64 -3.70 -12.98 0.98
C GLU A 64 -2.77 -12.07 1.80
N ALA A 65 -2.30 -11.01 1.17
CA ALA A 65 -1.37 -10.08 1.81
C ALA A 65 -2.15 -8.99 2.53
N ASN A 66 -1.89 -8.86 3.81
CA ASN A 66 -2.40 -7.79 4.65
C ASN A 66 -1.23 -6.93 5.09
N ILE A 67 -1.24 -5.68 4.67
CA ILE A 67 -0.17 -4.75 4.98
C ILE A 67 -0.75 -3.63 5.81
N GLU A 68 -0.29 -3.51 7.04
CA GLU A 68 -0.75 -2.49 7.97
C GLU A 68 0.36 -1.50 8.26
N LEU A 69 0.07 -0.24 7.99
CA LEU A 69 0.95 0.88 8.31
C LEU A 69 0.30 1.64 9.46
N ILE A 70 0.96 1.67 10.60
CA ILE A 70 0.43 2.25 11.83
C ILE A 70 1.24 3.45 12.27
N ASP A 71 0.59 4.31 13.08
CA ASP A 71 1.20 5.52 13.65
C ASP A 71 1.80 6.45 12.59
N LEU A 72 1.12 6.57 11.45
CA LEU A 72 1.57 7.48 10.39
C LEU A 72 1.22 8.92 10.75
N GLU A 73 2.22 9.78 10.76
CA GLU A 73 2.05 11.20 11.06
C GLU A 73 1.14 11.91 10.04
N PHE A 74 1.15 11.44 8.77
CA PHE A 74 0.40 12.06 7.69
C PHE A 74 -0.53 11.05 7.01
N VAL A 75 -1.29 10.31 7.83
CA VAL A 75 -2.16 9.23 7.31
C VAL A 75 -3.20 9.75 6.31
N ASP A 76 -3.74 10.94 6.53
CA ASP A 76 -4.74 11.52 5.62
C ASP A 76 -4.15 11.79 4.23
N ASP A 77 -2.97 12.39 4.20
CA ASP A 77 -2.27 12.68 2.95
C ASP A 77 -1.89 11.39 2.22
N MET A 78 -1.41 10.39 2.96
CA MET A 78 -1.05 9.09 2.38
C MET A 78 -2.26 8.36 1.82
N PHE A 79 -3.39 8.37 2.55
CA PHE A 79 -4.63 7.78 2.06
C PHE A 79 -5.06 8.43 0.75
N ASP A 80 -5.10 9.75 0.70
CA ASP A 80 -5.52 10.49 -0.49
C ASP A 80 -4.58 10.23 -1.68
N ARG A 81 -3.28 10.18 -1.45
CA ARG A 81 -2.30 9.92 -2.50
C ARG A 81 -2.45 8.51 -3.08
N ILE A 82 -2.61 7.51 -2.22
CA ILE A 82 -2.79 6.12 -2.66
C ILE A 82 -4.13 5.97 -3.38
N ALA A 83 -5.20 6.53 -2.82
CA ALA A 83 -6.53 6.46 -3.42
C ALA A 83 -6.54 7.10 -4.81
N SER A 84 -5.94 8.28 -4.96
CA SER A 84 -5.86 8.96 -6.25
C SER A 84 -5.07 8.16 -7.28
N PHE A 85 -3.97 7.54 -6.86
CA PHE A 85 -3.16 6.70 -7.74
C PHE A 85 -3.96 5.49 -8.22
N LEU A 86 -4.62 4.78 -7.28
CA LEU A 86 -5.38 3.57 -7.60
C LEU A 86 -6.62 3.89 -8.45
N GLU A 87 -7.26 5.03 -8.22
CA GLU A 87 -8.38 5.48 -9.07
C GLU A 87 -7.93 5.71 -10.52
N ALA A 88 -6.70 6.19 -10.71
CA ALA A 88 -6.18 6.45 -12.04
C ALA A 88 -5.81 5.16 -12.79
N TYR A 89 -5.30 4.15 -12.09
CA TYR A 89 -4.67 2.99 -12.74
C TYR A 89 -5.33 1.65 -12.44
N ALA A 90 -6.11 1.53 -11.36
CA ALA A 90 -6.70 0.25 -10.94
C ALA A 90 -8.08 0.42 -10.30
N LEU A 91 -8.87 1.37 -10.76
CA LEU A 91 -10.17 1.72 -10.16
C LEU A 91 -11.10 0.53 -10.02
N ASP A 92 -11.15 -0.35 -11.01
CA ASP A 92 -12.02 -1.53 -11.03
C ASP A 92 -11.64 -2.59 -9.98
N LYS A 93 -10.46 -2.47 -9.38
CA LYS A 93 -9.97 -3.41 -8.37
C LYS A 93 -10.03 -2.86 -6.95
N CYS A 94 -10.39 -1.60 -6.77
CA CYS A 94 -10.20 -0.90 -5.52
C CYS A 94 -11.46 -0.74 -4.70
N GLN A 95 -11.31 -0.85 -3.39
CA GLN A 95 -12.32 -0.49 -2.41
C GLN A 95 -11.67 0.44 -1.38
N PHE A 96 -12.31 1.58 -1.14
CA PHE A 96 -11.80 2.57 -0.18
C PHE A 96 -12.74 2.66 1.01
N ASP A 97 -12.21 2.43 2.21
CA ASP A 97 -12.95 2.53 3.46
C ASP A 97 -12.30 3.59 4.34
N ASP A 98 -13.02 4.66 4.63
CA ASP A 98 -12.56 5.77 5.44
C ASP A 98 -13.37 5.77 6.74
N CYS A 99 -12.79 5.19 7.78
CA CYS A 99 -13.41 5.05 9.10
C CYS A 99 -12.67 5.89 10.13
N TYR A 100 -13.39 6.79 10.77
CA TYR A 100 -12.89 7.56 11.88
C TYR A 100 -13.37 6.97 13.21
#